data_337db93ae3e8c18c5753ccd9ec229696
#
_entry.id   337db93ae3e8c18c5753ccd9ec229696
#
_cell.length_a   1.000
_cell.length_b   1.000
_cell.length_c   1.000
_cell.angle_alpha   90.00
_cell.angle_beta   90.00
_cell.angle_gamma   90.00
#
_symmetry.space_group_name_H-M   'P 1'
#
loop_
_entity.id
_entity.type
_entity.pdbx_description
1 polymer ?
#
loop_
_entity_poly.entity_id
_entity_poly.type
_entity_poly.pdbx_seq_one_letter_code
_entity_poly.pdbx_strand_id
1 'polypeptide(L)'
;LMNTAIGFKIGSMLNNGWVPRSEFVEVVVNEEFLGNYQLTEDIKEGKSRVDVDDSGFLIEFDFDYKSSLHYFATDLNNWYFTFKYPDDDEMMEENFYYAKEYMNKFENCLYSDDFKEKRSYAEFIDEESFAKWYYQKNLLQMDECNRYYHKFDNTEDTKLKIGPLWDFEWCL
;
A
#
# COMPACT_ATOMS: atom_id res chain seq x y z
N LEU A 1 9.64 11.98 -13.66
CA LEU A 1 10.70 10.94 -13.63
C LEU A 1 11.59 11.06 -12.39
N MET A 2 12.18 12.24 -12.13
CA MET A 2 13.11 12.42 -11.00
C MET A 2 12.41 12.24 -9.64
N ASN A 3 11.18 12.72 -9.49
CA ASN A 3 10.43 12.63 -8.23
C ASN A 3 10.26 11.19 -7.79
N THR A 4 9.84 10.31 -8.69
CA THR A 4 9.67 8.87 -8.41
C THR A 4 11.00 8.22 -8.00
N ALA A 5 12.09 8.48 -8.72
CA ALA A 5 13.40 7.94 -8.37
C ALA A 5 13.89 8.44 -6.99
N ILE A 6 13.66 9.71 -6.68
CA ILE A 6 13.97 10.30 -5.37
C ILE A 6 13.11 9.68 -4.28
N GLY A 7 11.80 9.54 -4.53
CA GLY A 7 10.87 8.92 -3.60
C GLY A 7 11.28 7.49 -3.24
N PHE A 8 11.57 6.65 -4.22
CA PHE A 8 12.06 5.30 -3.99
C PHE A 8 13.40 5.28 -3.23
N LYS A 9 14.32 6.20 -3.58
CA LYS A 9 15.61 6.30 -2.86
C LYS A 9 15.41 6.65 -1.39
N ILE A 10 14.53 7.58 -1.07
CA ILE A 10 14.19 7.96 0.30
C ILE A 10 13.55 6.80 1.04
N GLY A 11 12.57 6.11 0.42
CA GLY A 11 11.94 4.92 0.98
C GLY A 11 12.97 3.83 1.35
N SER A 12 13.91 3.58 0.45
CA SER A 12 15.00 2.64 0.70
C SER A 12 15.92 3.07 1.86
N MET A 13 16.25 4.36 1.96
CA MET A 13 17.08 4.90 3.05
C MET A 13 16.39 4.82 4.42
N LEU A 14 15.07 4.96 4.44
CA LEU A 14 14.26 4.82 5.65
C LEU A 14 14.04 3.35 6.06
N ASN A 15 14.44 2.41 5.21
CA ASN A 15 14.12 0.99 5.40
C ASN A 15 12.61 0.78 5.64
N ASN A 16 11.80 1.34 4.74
CA ASN A 16 10.33 1.31 4.84
C ASN A 16 9.73 0.09 4.13
N GLY A 17 10.17 -1.09 4.52
CA GLY A 17 9.78 -2.34 3.88
C GLY A 17 10.34 -2.47 2.45
N TRP A 18 9.59 -3.17 1.59
CA TRP A 18 9.95 -3.27 0.19
C TRP A 18 9.70 -1.94 -0.53
N VAL A 19 10.66 -1.58 -1.39
CA VAL A 19 10.58 -0.40 -2.26
C VAL A 19 10.87 -0.86 -3.69
N PRO A 20 10.07 -0.44 -4.70
CA PRO A 20 10.30 -0.81 -6.09
C PRO A 20 11.71 -0.44 -6.56
N ARG A 21 12.37 -1.39 -7.22
CA ARG A 21 13.61 -1.10 -7.94
C ARG A 21 13.23 -0.41 -9.25
N SER A 22 14.08 0.52 -9.67
CA SER A 22 13.85 1.22 -10.93
C SER A 22 15.15 1.63 -11.59
N GLU A 23 15.12 1.70 -12.92
CA GLU A 23 16.24 2.12 -13.77
C GLU A 23 15.75 3.10 -14.84
N PHE A 24 16.59 4.05 -15.21
CA PHE A 24 16.31 4.91 -16.36
C PHE A 24 16.71 4.19 -17.65
N VAL A 25 15.81 4.18 -18.60
CA VAL A 25 15.97 3.50 -19.89
C VAL A 25 15.63 4.42 -21.05
N GLU A 26 16.33 4.24 -22.18
CA GLU A 26 15.91 4.84 -23.44
C GLU A 26 14.96 3.88 -24.17
N VAL A 27 13.83 4.38 -24.63
CA VAL A 27 12.83 3.56 -25.31
C VAL A 27 12.86 3.85 -26.80
N VAL A 28 13.02 2.78 -27.59
CA VAL A 28 12.94 2.82 -29.05
C VAL A 28 11.87 1.81 -29.49
N VAL A 29 10.89 2.26 -30.24
CA VAL A 29 9.83 1.41 -30.80
C VAL A 29 9.78 1.59 -32.30
N ASN A 30 9.89 0.51 -33.05
CA ASN A 30 9.91 0.53 -34.52
C ASN A 30 10.92 1.53 -35.11
N GLU A 31 12.14 1.53 -34.54
CA GLU A 31 13.25 2.42 -34.93
C GLU A 31 13.04 3.91 -34.58
N GLU A 32 11.92 4.27 -33.92
CA GLU A 32 11.65 5.61 -33.43
C GLU A 32 12.05 5.77 -31.96
N PHE A 33 12.89 6.75 -31.63
CA PHE A 33 13.29 7.08 -30.27
C PHE A 33 12.16 7.84 -29.57
N LEU A 34 11.61 7.25 -28.51
CA LEU A 34 10.50 7.82 -27.74
C LEU A 34 10.94 8.63 -26.53
N GLY A 35 12.24 8.59 -26.18
CA GLY A 35 12.78 9.34 -25.05
C GLY A 35 13.23 8.46 -23.89
N ASN A 36 13.48 9.13 -22.75
CA ASN A 36 13.90 8.50 -21.51
C ASN A 36 12.70 8.16 -20.65
N TYR A 37 12.66 6.92 -20.15
CA TYR A 37 11.62 6.40 -19.28
C TYR A 37 12.24 5.87 -18.00
N GLN A 38 11.42 5.74 -16.96
CA GLN A 38 11.77 5.02 -15.76
C GLN A 38 11.08 3.66 -15.80
N LEU A 39 11.87 2.60 -15.97
CA LEU A 39 11.40 1.23 -15.82
C LEU A 39 11.37 0.92 -14.32
N THR A 40 10.24 0.47 -13.80
CA THR A 40 10.07 0.20 -12.38
C THR A 40 9.33 -1.13 -12.14
N GLU A 41 9.61 -1.74 -11.00
CA GLU A 41 8.82 -2.88 -10.54
C GLU A 41 7.41 -2.44 -10.20
N ASP A 42 6.46 -3.32 -10.47
CA ASP A 42 5.07 -3.16 -10.07
C ASP A 42 4.85 -3.58 -8.61
N ILE A 43 3.86 -2.94 -7.94
CA ILE A 43 3.45 -3.31 -6.60
C ILE A 43 2.65 -4.61 -6.68
N LYS A 44 3.28 -5.67 -6.19
CA LYS A 44 2.73 -7.01 -6.23
C LYS A 44 3.21 -7.81 -5.02
N GLU A 45 2.43 -8.82 -4.64
CA GLU A 45 2.88 -9.83 -3.70
C GLU A 45 4.11 -10.56 -4.22
N GLY A 46 4.97 -10.99 -3.30
CA GLY A 46 6.12 -11.87 -3.57
C GLY A 46 7.16 -11.77 -2.46
N LYS A 47 7.87 -12.86 -2.23
CA LYS A 47 8.96 -12.93 -1.21
C LYS A 47 10.06 -11.88 -1.38
N SER A 48 10.28 -11.41 -2.59
CA SER A 48 11.24 -10.35 -2.91
C SER A 48 10.57 -8.99 -3.17
N ARG A 49 9.29 -8.88 -2.89
CA ARG A 49 8.44 -7.69 -3.04
C ARG A 49 7.67 -7.45 -1.74
N VAL A 50 6.35 -7.25 -1.83
CA VAL A 50 5.50 -7.18 -0.65
C VAL A 50 5.23 -8.60 -0.17
N ASP A 51 5.91 -9.00 0.90
CA ASP A 51 5.83 -10.37 1.43
C ASP A 51 4.52 -10.55 2.21
N VAL A 52 3.63 -11.38 1.67
CA VAL A 52 2.32 -11.72 2.22
C VAL A 52 2.13 -13.23 2.10
N ASP A 53 1.64 -13.86 3.15
CA ASP A 53 1.28 -15.28 3.17
C ASP A 53 -0.12 -15.51 2.57
N ASP A 54 -0.43 -16.77 2.21
CA ASP A 54 -1.71 -17.15 1.60
C ASP A 54 -2.94 -16.72 2.40
N SER A 55 -2.82 -16.52 3.70
CA SER A 55 -3.89 -16.06 4.59
C SER A 55 -3.91 -14.55 4.84
N GLY A 56 -2.93 -13.82 4.28
CA GLY A 56 -2.81 -12.37 4.40
C GLY A 56 -3.53 -11.60 3.30
N PHE A 57 -3.19 -10.32 3.17
CA PHE A 57 -3.73 -9.50 2.11
C PHE A 57 -2.82 -8.30 1.78
N LEU A 58 -2.89 -7.85 0.53
CA LEU A 58 -2.39 -6.56 0.04
C LEU A 58 -3.54 -5.82 -0.62
N ILE A 59 -3.88 -4.65 -0.11
CA ILE A 59 -5.00 -3.82 -0.59
C ILE A 59 -4.55 -2.40 -0.85
N GLU A 60 -5.22 -1.74 -1.77
CA GLU A 60 -5.05 -0.33 -2.09
C GLU A 60 -6.29 0.46 -1.67
N PHE A 61 -6.09 1.59 -1.00
CA PHE A 61 -7.14 2.59 -0.81
C PHE A 61 -7.35 3.31 -2.14
N ASP A 62 -8.48 3.04 -2.78
CA ASP A 62 -8.69 3.34 -4.18
C ASP A 62 -9.97 4.15 -4.41
N PHE A 63 -9.83 5.27 -5.11
CA PHE A 63 -10.98 6.08 -5.52
C PHE A 63 -11.63 5.58 -6.81
N ASP A 64 -10.90 4.82 -7.64
CA ASP A 64 -11.41 4.19 -8.87
C ASP A 64 -11.71 2.69 -8.68
N TYR A 65 -12.17 2.33 -7.50
CA TYR A 65 -12.43 0.95 -7.06
C TYR A 65 -13.34 0.15 -8.01
N LYS A 66 -14.19 0.83 -8.79
CA LYS A 66 -15.12 0.17 -9.72
C LYS A 66 -14.45 -0.48 -10.92
N SER A 67 -13.19 -0.16 -11.17
CA SER A 67 -12.39 -0.82 -12.21
C SER A 67 -11.90 -2.22 -11.79
N SER A 68 -11.95 -2.55 -10.50
CA SER A 68 -11.51 -3.82 -9.93
C SER A 68 -12.66 -4.80 -9.73
N LEU A 69 -12.40 -6.10 -9.91
CA LEU A 69 -13.39 -7.15 -9.68
C LEU A 69 -13.67 -7.34 -8.18
N HIS A 70 -12.63 -7.31 -7.36
CA HIS A 70 -12.75 -7.49 -5.92
C HIS A 70 -12.40 -6.20 -5.18
N TYR A 71 -13.41 -5.60 -4.58
CA TYR A 71 -13.28 -4.43 -3.72
C TYR A 71 -14.28 -4.49 -2.58
N PHE A 72 -14.02 -3.76 -1.52
CA PHE A 72 -14.98 -3.55 -0.44
C PHE A 72 -14.96 -2.11 0.05
N ALA A 73 -16.02 -1.73 0.74
CA ALA A 73 -16.07 -0.48 1.48
C ALA A 73 -16.13 -0.78 2.98
N THR A 74 -15.52 0.08 3.80
CA THR A 74 -15.72 0.04 5.25
C THR A 74 -17.12 0.54 5.61
N ASP A 75 -17.64 0.05 6.72
CA ASP A 75 -19.04 0.26 7.09
C ASP A 75 -19.30 1.67 7.68
N LEU A 76 -18.27 2.32 8.27
CA LEU A 76 -18.42 3.60 8.95
C LEU A 76 -18.31 4.80 7.99
N ASN A 77 -17.22 4.89 7.22
CA ASN A 77 -16.93 6.03 6.35
C ASN A 77 -16.94 5.71 4.87
N ASN A 78 -17.26 4.48 4.48
CA ASN A 78 -17.23 4.00 3.10
C ASN A 78 -15.85 4.21 2.45
N TRP A 79 -14.79 3.87 3.14
CA TRP A 79 -13.46 3.82 2.56
C TRP A 79 -13.35 2.61 1.63
N TYR A 80 -13.04 2.88 0.38
CA TYR A 80 -12.98 1.83 -0.64
C TYR A 80 -11.57 1.27 -0.74
N PHE A 81 -11.50 -0.07 -0.78
CA PHE A 81 -10.26 -0.82 -0.93
C PHE A 81 -10.39 -1.82 -2.06
N THR A 82 -9.37 -1.88 -2.94
CA THR A 82 -9.23 -2.89 -3.98
C THR A 82 -8.13 -3.87 -3.59
N PHE A 83 -8.30 -5.14 -3.96
CA PHE A 83 -7.27 -6.13 -3.71
C PHE A 83 -6.17 -6.08 -4.76
N LYS A 84 -4.94 -6.23 -4.31
CA LYS A 84 -3.75 -6.50 -5.10
C LYS A 84 -3.20 -7.89 -4.80
N TYR A 85 -3.62 -8.47 -3.68
CA TYR A 85 -3.41 -9.86 -3.30
C TYR A 85 -4.44 -10.25 -2.21
N PRO A 86 -5.07 -11.44 -2.29
CA PRO A 86 -4.96 -12.39 -3.43
C PRO A 86 -5.39 -11.80 -4.77
N ASP A 87 -4.81 -12.31 -5.87
CA ASP A 87 -5.24 -11.97 -7.24
C ASP A 87 -6.70 -12.44 -7.47
N ASP A 88 -7.36 -11.88 -8.46
CA ASP A 88 -8.79 -12.15 -8.73
C ASP A 88 -9.12 -13.64 -8.89
N ASP A 89 -8.22 -14.40 -9.53
CA ASP A 89 -8.40 -15.85 -9.77
C ASP A 89 -8.12 -16.71 -8.51
N GLU A 90 -7.46 -16.14 -7.51
CA GLU A 90 -7.07 -16.81 -6.26
C GLU A 90 -7.89 -16.35 -5.06
N MET A 91 -8.79 -15.39 -5.26
CA MET A 91 -9.60 -14.80 -4.19
C MET A 91 -10.56 -15.82 -3.58
N MET A 92 -10.36 -16.10 -2.31
CA MET A 92 -11.30 -16.89 -1.52
C MET A 92 -12.20 -15.96 -0.69
N GLU A 93 -13.45 -16.40 -0.44
CA GLU A 93 -14.37 -15.66 0.41
C GLU A 93 -13.78 -15.36 1.80
N GLU A 94 -12.99 -16.29 2.34
CA GLU A 94 -12.35 -16.17 3.64
C GLU A 94 -11.38 -14.98 3.68
N ASN A 95 -10.48 -14.85 2.69
CA ASN A 95 -9.54 -13.73 2.57
C ASN A 95 -10.28 -12.39 2.44
N PHE A 96 -11.31 -12.37 1.60
CA PHE A 96 -12.12 -11.17 1.38
C PHE A 96 -12.79 -10.70 2.68
N TYR A 97 -13.50 -11.59 3.36
CA TYR A 97 -14.17 -11.24 4.61
C TYR A 97 -13.21 -10.90 5.72
N TYR A 98 -12.06 -11.59 5.80
CA TYR A 98 -11.03 -11.28 6.77
C TYR A 98 -10.49 -9.85 6.60
N ALA A 99 -10.06 -9.48 5.39
CA ALA A 99 -9.55 -8.14 5.11
C ALA A 99 -10.60 -7.06 5.41
N LYS A 100 -11.83 -7.25 4.95
CA LYS A 100 -12.93 -6.31 5.22
C LYS A 100 -13.21 -6.16 6.71
N GLU A 101 -13.31 -7.26 7.45
CA GLU A 101 -13.58 -7.23 8.88
C GLU A 101 -12.42 -6.57 9.65
N TYR A 102 -11.18 -6.85 9.26
CA TYR A 102 -10.01 -6.25 9.88
C TYR A 102 -10.01 -4.72 9.68
N MET A 103 -10.25 -4.25 8.46
CA MET A 103 -10.31 -2.82 8.17
C MET A 103 -11.48 -2.13 8.86
N ASN A 104 -12.64 -2.78 8.99
CA ASN A 104 -13.77 -2.27 9.76
C ASN A 104 -13.42 -2.11 11.25
N LYS A 105 -12.79 -3.13 11.85
CA LYS A 105 -12.33 -3.06 13.25
C LYS A 105 -11.32 -1.95 13.47
N PHE A 106 -10.36 -1.83 12.55
CA PHE A 106 -9.36 -0.77 12.60
C PHE A 106 -10.01 0.63 12.47
N GLU A 107 -10.91 0.82 11.50
CA GLU A 107 -11.63 2.08 11.34
C GLU A 107 -12.45 2.44 12.60
N ASN A 108 -13.21 1.49 13.14
CA ASN A 108 -13.96 1.70 14.37
C ASN A 108 -13.04 2.07 15.56
N CYS A 109 -11.85 1.47 15.63
CA CYS A 109 -10.85 1.84 16.62
C CYS A 109 -10.41 3.31 16.48
N LEU A 110 -10.14 3.77 15.25
CA LEU A 110 -9.70 5.14 14.97
C LEU A 110 -10.72 6.20 15.40
N TYR A 111 -12.02 5.88 15.33
CA TYR A 111 -13.11 6.78 15.69
C TYR A 111 -13.69 6.51 17.09
N SER A 112 -13.09 5.61 17.85
CA SER A 112 -13.51 5.33 19.23
C SER A 112 -12.99 6.40 20.21
N ASP A 113 -13.68 6.56 21.33
CA ASP A 113 -13.23 7.45 22.41
C ASP A 113 -11.90 6.96 23.03
N ASP A 114 -11.63 5.68 22.97
CA ASP A 114 -10.42 5.04 23.51
C ASP A 114 -9.17 5.24 22.62
N PHE A 115 -9.31 5.73 21.40
CA PHE A 115 -8.21 5.87 20.46
C PHE A 115 -6.99 6.62 21.03
N LYS A 116 -7.24 7.78 21.67
CA LYS A 116 -6.16 8.63 22.19
C LYS A 116 -5.65 8.16 23.56
N GLU A 117 -6.56 7.73 24.42
CA GLU A 117 -6.23 7.44 25.81
C GLU A 117 -5.54 6.10 25.99
N LYS A 118 -5.97 5.09 25.23
CA LYS A 118 -5.49 3.70 25.36
C LYS A 118 -4.52 3.25 24.28
N ARG A 119 -4.26 4.10 23.26
CA ARG A 119 -3.46 3.70 22.09
C ARG A 119 -3.94 2.39 21.45
N SER A 120 -5.24 2.18 21.44
CA SER A 120 -5.86 0.94 20.95
C SER A 120 -5.52 0.62 19.48
N TYR A 121 -5.15 1.64 18.70
CA TYR A 121 -4.66 1.46 17.33
C TYR A 121 -3.38 0.60 17.24
N ALA A 122 -2.54 0.57 18.29
CA ALA A 122 -1.32 -0.22 18.33
C ALA A 122 -1.59 -1.75 18.32
N GLU A 123 -2.82 -2.16 18.59
CA GLU A 123 -3.25 -3.55 18.40
C GLU A 123 -3.38 -3.92 16.93
N PHE A 124 -3.65 -2.95 16.08
CA PHE A 124 -3.90 -3.15 14.65
C PHE A 124 -2.67 -2.90 13.77
N ILE A 125 -1.92 -1.83 14.02
CA ILE A 125 -0.90 -1.36 13.09
C ILE A 125 0.53 -1.62 13.56
N ASP A 126 1.41 -1.77 12.58
CA ASP A 126 2.85 -1.63 12.77
C ASP A 126 3.19 -0.13 12.82
N GLU A 127 3.34 0.41 14.02
CA GLU A 127 3.55 1.85 14.26
C GLU A 127 4.79 2.38 13.52
N GLU A 128 5.83 1.55 13.37
CA GLU A 128 7.06 1.95 12.67
C GLU A 128 6.80 2.16 11.18
N SER A 129 6.09 1.26 10.52
CA SER A 129 5.75 1.40 9.10
C SER A 129 4.90 2.65 8.84
N PHE A 130 3.92 2.90 9.70
CA PHE A 130 3.06 4.10 9.60
C PHE A 130 3.84 5.40 9.85
N ALA A 131 4.74 5.42 10.83
CA ALA A 131 5.59 6.58 11.10
C ALA A 131 6.54 6.89 9.94
N LYS A 132 7.19 5.88 9.36
CA LYS A 132 8.07 6.01 8.20
C LYS A 132 7.31 6.49 6.96
N TRP A 133 6.14 5.89 6.68
CA TRP A 133 5.27 6.31 5.60
C TRP A 133 4.84 7.76 5.75
N TYR A 134 4.37 8.15 6.94
CA TYR A 134 3.96 9.53 7.24
C TYR A 134 5.12 10.51 7.07
N TYR A 135 6.31 10.16 7.56
CA TYR A 135 7.50 10.98 7.41
C TYR A 135 7.87 11.18 5.93
N GLN A 136 7.92 10.11 5.16
CA GLN A 136 8.24 10.15 3.73
C GLN A 136 7.20 10.96 2.95
N LYS A 137 5.91 10.74 3.22
CA LYS A 137 4.82 11.50 2.62
C LYS A 137 4.98 13.01 2.84
N ASN A 138 5.24 13.42 4.07
CA ASN A 138 5.39 14.83 4.40
C ASN A 138 6.67 15.44 3.84
N LEU A 139 7.77 14.69 3.87
CA LEU A 139 9.07 15.15 3.31
C LEU A 139 8.95 15.44 1.80
N LEU A 140 8.18 14.63 1.10
CA LEU A 140 7.98 14.74 -0.35
C LEU A 140 6.74 15.59 -0.71
N GLN A 141 6.04 16.15 0.27
CA GLN A 141 4.82 16.94 0.07
C GLN A 141 3.76 16.24 -0.79
N MET A 142 3.62 14.94 -0.59
CA MET A 142 2.64 14.12 -1.32
C MET A 142 1.23 14.38 -0.78
N ASP A 143 0.47 15.24 -1.42
CA ASP A 143 -0.93 15.50 -1.04
C ASP A 143 -1.85 14.36 -1.47
N GLU A 144 -1.67 13.89 -2.70
CA GLU A 144 -2.38 12.75 -3.26
C GLU A 144 -1.38 11.61 -3.47
N CYS A 145 -1.51 10.53 -2.73
CA CYS A 145 -0.71 9.32 -2.92
C CYS A 145 -1.59 8.10 -2.73
N ASN A 146 -1.36 7.11 -3.57
CA ASN A 146 -1.96 5.81 -3.39
C ASN A 146 -1.48 5.23 -2.07
N ARG A 147 -2.40 4.63 -1.32
CA ARG A 147 -2.13 4.04 -0.02
C ARG A 147 -2.32 2.56 -0.11
N TYR A 148 -1.21 1.84 -0.02
CA TYR A 148 -1.20 0.38 0.04
C TYR A 148 -1.12 -0.05 1.49
N TYR A 149 -1.91 -1.06 1.83
CA TYR A 149 -1.91 -1.68 3.15
C TYR A 149 -1.73 -3.18 2.97
N HIS A 150 -0.89 -3.76 3.80
CA HIS A 150 -0.69 -5.20 3.76
C HIS A 150 -0.56 -5.78 5.16
N LYS A 151 -1.00 -7.01 5.29
CA LYS A 151 -0.85 -7.80 6.49
C LYS A 151 -0.35 -9.18 6.08
N PHE A 152 0.74 -9.63 6.73
CA PHE A 152 1.45 -10.84 6.32
C PHE A 152 0.54 -12.07 6.33
N ASP A 153 -0.20 -12.29 7.43
CA ASP A 153 -1.12 -13.41 7.60
C ASP A 153 -2.36 -12.99 8.43
N ASN A 154 -3.26 -13.92 8.68
CA ASN A 154 -4.48 -13.67 9.45
C ASN A 154 -4.31 -13.84 10.97
N THR A 155 -3.10 -14.03 11.50
CA THR A 155 -2.85 -14.17 12.92
C THR A 155 -2.88 -12.83 13.67
N GLU A 156 -3.06 -12.87 14.99
CA GLU A 156 -3.03 -11.68 15.85
C GLU A 156 -1.61 -11.14 16.06
N ASP A 157 -0.59 -11.97 15.82
CA ASP A 157 0.83 -11.60 16.02
C ASP A 157 1.33 -10.66 14.93
N THR A 158 0.74 -10.70 13.75
CA THR A 158 1.08 -9.81 12.64
C THR A 158 0.23 -8.55 12.66
N LYS A 159 0.81 -7.43 12.26
CA LYS A 159 0.16 -6.12 12.25
C LYS A 159 0.02 -5.59 10.83
N LEU A 160 -0.99 -4.75 10.64
CA LEU A 160 -1.18 -4.02 9.38
C LEU A 160 -0.02 -3.07 9.16
N LYS A 161 0.62 -3.17 8.01
CA LYS A 161 1.63 -2.24 7.54
C LYS A 161 1.06 -1.33 6.47
N ILE A 162 1.59 -0.12 6.37
CA ILE A 162 1.27 0.80 5.28
C ILE A 162 2.50 0.97 4.39
N GLY A 163 2.30 0.96 3.09
CA GLY A 163 3.31 1.03 2.05
C GLY A 163 3.25 -0.18 1.11
N PRO A 164 4.09 -0.16 0.07
CA PRO A 164 5.08 0.87 -0.25
C PRO A 164 4.45 2.19 -0.70
N LEU A 165 5.23 3.28 -0.70
CA LEU A 165 4.82 4.50 -1.34
C LEU A 165 4.96 4.36 -2.86
N TRP A 166 3.96 4.86 -3.57
CA TRP A 166 3.86 4.83 -5.02
C TRP A 166 3.34 6.17 -5.51
N ASP A 167 3.51 6.45 -6.80
CA ASP A 167 2.99 7.64 -7.47
C ASP A 167 3.49 8.97 -6.86
N PHE A 168 4.69 9.34 -7.28
CA PHE A 168 5.32 10.58 -6.85
C PHE A 168 5.21 11.70 -7.91
N GLU A 169 4.26 11.59 -8.83
CA GLU A 169 4.14 12.55 -9.93
C GLU A 169 3.78 13.95 -9.44
N TRP A 170 2.99 14.01 -8.39
CA TRP A 170 2.51 15.26 -7.78
C TRP A 170 3.34 15.73 -6.58
N CYS A 171 4.56 15.23 -6.44
CA CYS A 171 5.49 15.62 -5.38
C CYS A 171 6.30 16.85 -5.77
N LEU A 172 6.46 17.81 -4.80
CA LEU A 172 7.30 19.02 -4.87
C LEU A 172 6.90 20.00 -5.97
#